data_c208367d943e6abe8f395f7377389975
#
_entry.id   c208367d943e6abe8f395f7377389975
#
_cell.length_a   1.000
_cell.length_b   1.000
_cell.length_c   1.000
_cell.angle_alpha   90.00
_cell.angle_beta   90.00
_cell.angle_gamma   90.00
#
_symmetry.space_group_name_H-M   'P 1'
#
loop_
_entity.id
_entity.type
_entity.pdbx_description
1 polymer ?
#
loop_
_entity_poly.entity_id
_entity_poly.type
_entity_poly.pdbx_seq_one_letter_code
_entity_poly.pdbx_strand_id
1 'polypeptide(L)'
;MGELHFTIRWPDGSLERCYSPSRSVKAFLTPGESYPLVDFVHRSTSALALAGERVRRRRGFSCTGASEQLSAIERTAADFDGHAGARVTVVGFEE
;
A
#
# COMPACT_ATOMS: atom_id res chain seq x y z
N MET A 1 -15.85 -9.41 -5.11
CA MET A 1 -14.91 -8.89 -5.20
C MET A 1 -14.46 -7.87 -4.18
N GLY A 2 -13.46 -7.90 -3.62
CA GLY A 2 -12.91 -7.00 -2.64
C GLY A 2 -11.69 -6.25 -3.13
N GLU A 3 -11.28 -6.50 -4.36
CA GLU A 3 -10.06 -5.85 -4.86
C GLU A 3 -10.29 -4.38 -5.14
N LEU A 4 -9.23 -3.60 -4.99
CA LEU A 4 -9.26 -2.18 -5.33
C LEU A 4 -7.87 -1.71 -5.70
N HIS A 5 -7.79 -0.49 -6.22
CA HIS A 5 -6.52 0.20 -6.42
C HIS A 5 -6.51 1.44 -5.55
N PHE A 6 -5.33 1.82 -5.09
CA PHE A 6 -5.15 3.06 -4.33
C PHE A 6 -3.98 3.83 -4.92
N THR A 7 -4.16 5.13 -5.07
CA THR A 7 -3.15 6.00 -5.64
C THR A 7 -2.44 6.74 -4.50
N ILE A 8 -1.13 6.76 -4.55
CA ILE A 8 -0.32 7.46 -3.57
C ILE A 8 0.58 8.47 -4.27
N ARG A 9 0.98 9.49 -3.51
CA ARG A 9 1.97 10.48 -3.96
C ARG A 9 3.21 10.32 -3.11
N TRP A 10 4.32 10.01 -3.76
CA TRP A 10 5.62 9.87 -3.11
C TRP A 10 6.20 11.23 -2.73
N PRO A 11 7.25 11.27 -1.87
CA PRO A 11 7.82 12.55 -1.42
C PRO A 11 8.31 13.46 -2.55
N ASP A 12 8.67 12.91 -3.69
CA ASP A 12 9.11 13.70 -4.87
C ASP A 12 7.94 14.19 -5.71
N GLY A 13 6.69 13.92 -5.29
CA GLY A 13 5.49 14.32 -6.03
C GLY A 13 5.01 13.33 -7.07
N SER A 14 5.76 12.26 -7.31
CA SER A 14 5.34 11.26 -8.29
C SER A 14 4.16 10.45 -7.76
N LEU A 15 3.27 10.05 -8.67
CA LEU A 15 2.08 9.26 -8.35
C LEU A 15 2.31 7.80 -8.68
N GLU A 16 1.77 6.93 -7.86
CA GLU A 16 1.80 5.50 -8.13
C GLU A 16 0.42 4.90 -7.82
N ARG A 17 -0.08 4.10 -8.76
CA ARG A 17 -1.34 3.38 -8.59
C ARG A 17 -1.02 1.99 -8.08
N CYS A 18 -1.47 1.68 -6.87
CA CYS A 18 -1.14 0.44 -6.19
C CYS A 18 -2.34 -0.50 -6.15
N TYR A 19 -2.06 -1.79 -6.11
CA TYR A 19 -3.10 -2.83 -6.11
C TYR A 19 -3.26 -3.42 -4.71
N SER A 20 -4.51 -3.69 -4.32
CA SER A 20 -4.81 -4.49 -3.13
C SER A 20 -5.89 -5.52 -3.48
N PRO A 21 -5.68 -6.80 -3.16
CA PRO A 21 -6.68 -7.83 -3.47
C PRO A 21 -7.89 -7.80 -2.54
N SER A 22 -7.89 -6.93 -1.53
CA SER A 22 -8.99 -6.82 -0.59
C SER A 22 -9.14 -5.38 -0.14
N ARG A 23 -10.32 -5.06 0.37
CA ARG A 23 -10.61 -3.71 0.90
C ARG A 23 -9.98 -3.45 2.26
N SER A 24 -9.22 -4.40 2.79
CA SER A 24 -8.58 -4.24 4.10
C SER A 24 -7.65 -3.04 4.17
N VAL A 25 -7.11 -2.60 3.03
CA VAL A 25 -6.25 -1.41 2.98
C VAL A 25 -6.97 -0.17 3.51
N LYS A 26 -8.28 -0.11 3.39
CA LYS A 26 -9.08 1.03 3.87
C LYS A 26 -9.05 1.17 5.39
N ALA A 27 -8.72 0.12 6.12
CA ALA A 27 -8.59 0.17 7.58
C ALA A 27 -7.25 0.75 8.02
N PHE A 28 -6.28 0.82 7.12
CA PHE A 28 -4.92 1.26 7.45
C PHE A 28 -4.56 2.60 6.82
N LEU A 29 -5.15 2.94 5.68
CA LEU A 29 -4.85 4.16 4.94
C LEU A 29 -6.15 4.93 4.68
N THR A 30 -6.09 6.24 4.84
CA THR A 30 -7.25 7.12 4.65
C THR A 30 -6.99 8.08 3.49
N PRO A 31 -7.92 8.19 2.53
CA PRO A 31 -7.75 9.14 1.42
C PRO A 31 -7.59 10.56 1.95
N GLY A 32 -6.68 11.31 1.37
CA GLY A 32 -6.39 12.67 1.76
C GLY A 32 -5.38 12.81 2.88
N GLU A 33 -5.05 11.74 3.57
CA GLU A 33 -4.08 11.77 4.65
C GLU A 33 -2.66 11.56 4.14
N SER A 34 -1.69 12.18 4.82
CA SER A 34 -0.29 11.94 4.54
C SER A 34 0.36 11.32 5.76
N TYR A 35 1.29 10.41 5.52
CA TYR A 35 1.95 9.64 6.57
C TYR A 35 3.46 9.79 6.46
N PRO A 36 4.20 9.84 7.58
CA PRO A 36 5.66 9.73 7.50
C PRO A 36 6.02 8.45 6.73
N LEU A 37 7.12 8.49 6.00
CA LEU A 37 7.53 7.38 5.13
C LEU A 37 7.53 6.03 5.86
N VAL A 38 8.13 5.97 7.04
CA VAL A 38 8.21 4.74 7.83
C VAL A 38 6.82 4.25 8.22
N ASP A 39 5.95 5.16 8.65
CA ASP A 39 4.58 4.83 9.03
C ASP A 39 3.79 4.32 7.83
N PHE A 40 3.94 4.96 6.67
CA PHE A 40 3.28 4.52 5.45
C PHE A 40 3.69 3.08 5.08
N VAL A 41 4.98 2.78 5.14
CA VAL A 41 5.47 1.44 4.82
C VAL A 41 4.91 0.40 5.81
N HIS A 42 4.88 0.72 7.09
CA HIS A 42 4.30 -0.16 8.10
C HIS A 42 2.81 -0.41 7.86
N ARG A 43 2.04 0.63 7.56
CA ARG A 43 0.61 0.50 7.29
C ARG A 43 0.36 -0.32 6.04
N SER A 44 1.14 -0.08 4.99
CA SER A 44 1.03 -0.83 3.73
C SER A 44 1.39 -2.31 3.93
N THR A 45 2.43 -2.59 4.71
CA THR A 45 2.82 -3.96 5.04
C THR A 45 1.68 -4.69 5.73
N SER A 46 1.11 -4.07 6.76
CA SER A 46 -0.01 -4.67 7.50
C SER A 46 -1.23 -4.87 6.62
N ALA A 47 -1.55 -3.87 5.81
CA ALA A 47 -2.72 -3.91 4.93
C ALA A 47 -2.60 -5.01 3.88
N LEU A 48 -1.47 -5.08 3.22
CA LEU A 48 -1.27 -6.06 2.14
C LEU A 48 -1.06 -7.47 2.68
N ALA A 49 -0.46 -7.62 3.86
CA ALA A 49 -0.36 -8.91 4.52
C ALA A 49 -1.75 -9.45 4.85
N LEU A 50 -2.61 -8.61 5.40
CA LEU A 50 -3.99 -8.99 5.71
C LEU A 50 -4.79 -9.31 4.45
N ALA A 51 -4.61 -8.52 3.39
CA ALA A 51 -5.27 -8.76 2.12
C ALA A 51 -4.87 -10.10 1.52
N GLY A 52 -3.59 -10.42 1.56
CA GLY A 52 -3.09 -11.70 1.08
C GLY A 52 -3.62 -12.86 1.90
N GLU A 53 -3.71 -12.70 3.22
CA GLU A 53 -4.25 -13.71 4.13
C GLU A 53 -5.73 -14.00 3.81
N ARG A 54 -6.52 -12.96 3.52
CA ARG A 54 -7.92 -13.13 3.18
C ARG A 54 -8.10 -13.90 1.87
N VAL A 55 -7.25 -13.65 0.88
CA VAL A 55 -7.29 -14.38 -0.39
C VAL A 55 -6.92 -15.83 -0.15
N ARG A 56 -5.89 -16.09 0.65
CA ARG A 56 -5.47 -17.46 0.96
C ARG A 56 -6.59 -18.26 1.64
N ARG A 57 -7.30 -17.64 2.57
CA ARG A 57 -8.42 -18.28 3.27
C ARG A 57 -9.57 -18.61 2.33
N ARG A 58 -9.84 -17.74 1.37
CA ARG A 58 -10.93 -17.94 0.42
C ARG A 58 -10.61 -18.95 -0.66
N ARG A 59 -9.39 -18.91 -1.18
CA ARG A 59 -9.03 -19.65 -2.40
C ARG A 59 -8.06 -20.78 -2.15
N GLY A 60 -7.50 -20.87 -0.96
CA GLY A 60 -6.57 -21.94 -0.62
C GLY A 60 -5.17 -21.78 -1.17
N PHE A 61 -4.84 -20.64 -1.79
CA PHE A 61 -3.50 -20.37 -2.28
C PHE A 61 -3.14 -18.88 -2.09
N SER A 62 -1.85 -18.61 -2.09
CA SER A 62 -1.34 -17.25 -1.84
C SER A 62 -1.60 -16.32 -3.01
N CYS A 63 -1.85 -15.05 -2.70
CA CYS A 63 -1.99 -14.01 -3.71
C CYS A 63 -0.64 -13.35 -3.96
N THR A 64 -0.05 -13.61 -5.12
CA THR A 64 1.23 -13.00 -5.49
C THR A 64 1.10 -11.50 -5.74
N GLY A 65 -0.11 -11.03 -6.13
CA GLY A 65 -0.34 -9.61 -6.38
C GLY A 65 -0.08 -8.72 -5.17
N ALA A 66 -0.53 -9.16 -3.97
CA ALA A 66 -0.28 -8.38 -2.75
C ALA A 66 1.22 -8.36 -2.42
N SER A 67 1.88 -9.49 -2.55
CA SER A 67 3.30 -9.63 -2.27
C SER A 67 4.16 -8.80 -3.25
N GLU A 68 3.82 -8.83 -4.52
CA GLU A 68 4.51 -8.05 -5.54
C GLU A 68 4.31 -6.55 -5.33
N GLN A 69 3.09 -6.15 -4.95
CA GLN A 69 2.80 -4.74 -4.67
C GLN A 69 3.59 -4.25 -3.48
N LEU A 70 3.66 -5.05 -2.42
CA LEU A 70 4.43 -4.67 -1.24
C LEU A 70 5.91 -4.53 -1.56
N SER A 71 6.46 -5.45 -2.36
CA SER A 71 7.86 -5.37 -2.78
C SER A 71 8.13 -4.09 -3.58
N ALA A 72 7.20 -3.70 -4.46
CA ALA A 72 7.34 -2.46 -5.22
C ALA A 72 7.33 -1.23 -4.32
N ILE A 73 6.45 -1.21 -3.33
CA ILE A 73 6.37 -0.12 -2.35
C ILE A 73 7.69 -0.02 -1.57
N GLU A 74 8.21 -1.16 -1.11
CA GLU A 74 9.45 -1.19 -0.34
C GLU A 74 10.64 -0.70 -1.15
N ARG A 75 10.72 -1.08 -2.42
CA ARG A 75 11.80 -0.64 -3.30
C ARG A 75 11.77 0.87 -3.51
N THR A 76 10.59 1.42 -3.79
CA THR A 76 10.45 2.87 -3.99
C THR A 76 10.73 3.62 -2.69
N ALA A 77 10.22 3.11 -1.57
CA ALA A 77 10.45 3.73 -0.26
C ALA A 77 11.94 3.81 0.07
N ALA A 78 12.70 2.80 -0.32
CA ALA A 78 14.15 2.78 -0.07
C ALA A 78 14.87 3.93 -0.77
N ASP A 79 14.34 4.41 -1.90
CA ASP A 79 14.91 5.55 -2.62
C ASP A 79 14.84 6.85 -1.83
N PHE A 80 13.92 6.91 -0.85
CA PHE A 80 13.73 8.09 0.00
C PHE A 80 14.28 7.89 1.41
N ASP A 81 14.96 6.78 1.64
CA ASP A 81 15.54 6.49 2.94
C ASP A 81 16.55 7.57 3.32
N GLY A 82 16.47 8.06 4.55
CA GLY A 82 17.34 9.14 5.01
C GLY A 82 16.87 10.54 4.67
N HIS A 83 15.79 10.69 3.91
CA HIS A 83 15.21 12.00 3.62
C HIS A 83 14.35 12.47 4.80
N ALA A 84 14.88 13.41 5.58
CA ALA A 84 14.18 13.93 6.74
C ALA A 84 12.85 14.56 6.33
N GLY A 85 11.78 14.22 7.05
CA GLY A 85 10.45 14.77 6.79
C GLY A 85 9.74 14.19 5.58
N ALA A 86 10.28 13.14 4.97
CA ALA A 86 9.64 12.50 3.81
C ALA A 86 8.26 11.93 4.20
N ARG A 87 7.24 12.25 3.41
CA ARG A 87 5.87 11.81 3.65
C ARG A 87 5.25 11.26 2.37
N VAL A 88 4.32 10.34 2.54
CA VAL A 88 3.55 9.75 1.44
C VAL A 88 2.08 10.11 1.66
N THR A 89 1.45 10.64 0.64
CA THR A 89 0.03 11.04 0.70
C THR A 89 -0.83 10.01 -0.01
N VAL A 90 -1.92 9.60 0.63
CA VAL A 90 -2.91 8.73 -0.02
C VAL A 90 -3.87 9.62 -0.78
N VAL A 91 -3.84 9.54 -2.11
CA VAL A 91 -4.67 10.40 -2.96
C VAL A 91 -6.11 9.91 -2.99
N GLY A 92 -6.32 8.61 -3.14
CA GLY A 92 -7.67 8.07 -3.16
C GLY A 92 -7.70 6.58 -3.49
N PHE A 93 -8.91 6.04 -3.44
CA PHE A 93 -9.17 4.65 -3.78
C PHE A 93 -10.04 4.55 -5.03
N GLU A 94 -9.83 3.49 -5.80
CA GLU A 94 -10.68 3.12 -6.95
C GLU A 94 -11.19 1.71 -6.71
N GLU A 95 -12.49 1.55 -6.63
CA GLU A 95 -13.13 0.24 -6.39
C GLU A 95 -13.86 -0.31 -7.62
#